data_d512d729da81e6e6e54ad5634c8335b2
#
_entry.id   d512d729da81e6e6e54ad5634c8335b2
#
_cell.length_a   1.000
_cell.length_b   1.000
_cell.length_c   1.000
_cell.angle_alpha   90.00
_cell.angle_beta   90.00
_cell.angle_gamma   90.00
#
_symmetry.space_group_name_H-M   'P 1'
#
loop_
_entity.id
_entity.type
_entity.pdbx_description
1 polymer ?
#
loop_
_entity_poly.entity_id
_entity_poly.type
_entity_poly.pdbx_seq_one_letter_code
_entity_poly.pdbx_strand_id
1 'polypeptide(L)'
;MLLDPENIESKFIRNLLGPLAGDVLEVGCGDGRLTAELLSISNTILAIDPDHAAIEKARHLLGSKIKLLMGSGESIPLADDSVDTVVFSLSLHHHPDPDNALAQARRVLRERGRILVLEPMAESPINRLFRIIHDEDDAYDRAAGAIDTCGLEMADRGTYETDWRFDNFEELVGHLYSYFDFGPEKGQVKAMEEMLGRAAKDRPLVLEDSTRWWLLKKTP
;
A
#
# COMPACT_ATOMS: atom_id res chain seq x y z
N MET A 1 -8.62 5.28 17.54
CA MET A 1 -7.49 4.87 16.66
C MET A 1 -7.10 5.99 15.72
N LEU A 2 -5.80 6.24 15.52
CA LEU A 2 -5.22 7.17 14.56
C LEU A 2 -4.03 6.47 13.87
N LEU A 3 -4.13 6.24 12.56
CA LEU A 3 -3.02 5.75 11.75
C LEU A 3 -2.33 6.95 11.10
N ASP A 4 -1.01 7.02 11.20
CA ASP A 4 -0.21 8.14 10.69
C ASP A 4 -0.77 9.53 11.07
N PRO A 5 -0.91 9.86 12.37
CA PRO A 5 -1.55 11.12 12.81
C PRO A 5 -0.82 12.38 12.34
N GLU A 6 0.43 12.25 11.93
CA GLU A 6 1.25 13.35 11.42
C GLU A 6 1.22 13.48 9.89
N ASN A 7 0.50 12.59 9.19
CA ASN A 7 0.42 12.51 7.73
C ASN A 7 1.80 12.40 7.07
N ILE A 8 2.66 11.56 7.61
CA ILE A 8 4.04 11.35 7.12
C ILE A 8 4.02 10.73 5.73
N GLU A 9 3.21 9.67 5.53
CA GLU A 9 3.04 9.02 4.22
C GLU A 9 2.62 10.01 3.14
N SER A 10 1.60 10.79 3.40
CA SER A 10 1.06 11.79 2.48
C SER A 10 2.10 12.85 2.11
N LYS A 11 2.80 13.39 3.11
CA LYS A 11 3.89 14.36 2.92
C LYS A 11 5.05 13.75 2.13
N PHE A 12 5.42 12.50 2.46
CA PHE A 12 6.47 11.76 1.79
C PHE A 12 6.15 11.58 0.30
N ILE A 13 4.96 11.06 -0.05
CA ILE A 13 4.55 10.82 -1.43
C ILE A 13 4.51 12.13 -2.22
N ARG A 14 3.97 13.21 -1.65
CA ARG A 14 3.96 14.53 -2.29
C ARG A 14 5.37 15.06 -2.57
N ASN A 15 6.29 14.87 -1.64
CA ASN A 15 7.69 15.29 -1.81
C ASN A 15 8.39 14.46 -2.88
N LEU A 16 8.17 13.13 -2.89
CA LEU A 16 8.82 12.21 -3.81
C LEU A 16 8.29 12.36 -5.24
N LEU A 17 6.98 12.41 -5.42
CA LEU A 17 6.35 12.54 -6.74
C LEU A 17 6.32 13.99 -7.23
N GLY A 18 6.49 14.96 -6.34
CA GLY A 18 6.40 16.38 -6.65
C GLY A 18 4.95 16.86 -6.87
N PRO A 19 4.77 18.15 -7.21
CA PRO A 19 3.45 18.78 -7.27
C PRO A 19 2.60 18.33 -8.47
N LEU A 20 3.20 17.64 -9.44
CA LEU A 20 2.54 17.15 -10.66
C LEU A 20 3.00 15.72 -10.94
N ALA A 21 2.25 14.77 -10.41
CA ALA A 21 2.47 13.35 -10.69
C ALA A 21 2.04 12.95 -12.11
N GLY A 22 1.40 13.87 -12.86
CA GLY A 22 0.84 13.64 -14.19
C GLY A 22 -0.49 12.87 -14.15
N ASP A 23 -0.72 12.05 -15.16
CA ASP A 23 -1.83 11.10 -15.17
C ASP A 23 -1.41 9.87 -14.36
N VAL A 24 -2.15 9.58 -13.29
CA VAL A 24 -1.79 8.55 -12.31
C VAL A 24 -2.71 7.33 -12.44
N LEU A 25 -2.12 6.14 -12.38
CA LEU A 25 -2.81 4.88 -12.14
C LEU A 25 -2.42 4.37 -10.76
N GLU A 26 -3.38 4.13 -9.89
CA GLU A 26 -3.19 3.36 -8.65
C GLU A 26 -3.69 1.92 -8.86
N VAL A 27 -2.84 0.94 -8.52
CA VAL A 27 -3.12 -0.49 -8.65
C VAL A 27 -3.27 -1.11 -7.26
N GLY A 28 -4.43 -1.72 -7.00
CA GLY A 28 -4.80 -2.20 -5.67
C GLY A 28 -5.20 -1.04 -4.76
N CYS A 29 -6.17 -0.23 -5.19
CA CYS A 29 -6.55 0.99 -4.46
C CYS A 29 -7.34 0.73 -3.16
N GLY A 30 -7.83 -0.49 -2.95
CA GLY A 30 -8.64 -0.82 -1.78
C GLY A 30 -9.85 0.12 -1.63
N ASP A 31 -10.05 0.64 -0.44
CA ASP A 31 -11.13 1.58 -0.12
C ASP A 31 -10.86 3.04 -0.57
N GLY A 32 -9.72 3.29 -1.22
CA GLY A 32 -9.39 4.60 -1.80
C GLY A 32 -8.65 5.55 -0.84
N ARG A 33 -8.09 5.05 0.26
CA ARG A 33 -7.37 5.87 1.24
C ARG A 33 -6.25 6.69 0.58
N LEU A 34 -5.33 6.03 -0.12
CA LEU A 34 -4.23 6.73 -0.79
C LEU A 34 -4.70 7.45 -2.06
N THR A 35 -5.71 6.92 -2.77
CA THR A 35 -6.28 7.57 -3.95
C THR A 35 -6.71 9.02 -3.65
N ALA A 36 -7.29 9.27 -2.45
CA ALA A 36 -7.68 10.60 -2.00
C ALA A 36 -6.49 11.57 -1.92
N GLU A 37 -5.34 11.10 -1.49
CA GLU A 37 -4.10 11.87 -1.38
C GLU A 37 -3.50 12.15 -2.76
N LEU A 38 -3.42 11.12 -3.61
CA LEU A 38 -2.89 11.23 -4.97
C LEU A 38 -3.70 12.21 -5.82
N LEU A 39 -5.01 12.33 -5.60
CA LEU A 39 -5.86 13.28 -6.32
C LEU A 39 -5.36 14.72 -6.23
N SER A 40 -4.71 15.09 -5.15
CA SER A 40 -4.23 16.46 -4.91
C SER A 40 -2.97 16.83 -5.68
N ILE A 41 -2.24 15.83 -6.22
CA ILE A 41 -0.97 15.99 -6.94
C ILE A 41 -1.00 15.44 -8.37
N SER A 42 -2.14 14.90 -8.81
CA SER A 42 -2.32 14.34 -10.16
C SER A 42 -3.15 15.26 -11.06
N ASN A 43 -2.92 15.18 -12.37
CA ASN A 43 -3.80 15.80 -13.37
C ASN A 43 -5.10 15.01 -13.47
N THR A 44 -4.96 13.69 -13.65
CA THR A 44 -6.04 12.72 -13.63
C THR A 44 -5.62 11.54 -12.78
N ILE A 45 -6.59 10.87 -12.18
CA ILE A 45 -6.35 9.64 -11.45
C ILE A 45 -7.37 8.57 -11.86
N LEU A 46 -6.82 7.41 -12.19
CA LEU A 46 -7.55 6.16 -12.33
C LEU A 46 -7.08 5.22 -11.21
N ALA A 47 -7.99 4.54 -10.56
CA ALA A 47 -7.65 3.54 -9.58
C ALA A 47 -8.35 2.21 -9.90
N ILE A 48 -7.63 1.11 -9.73
CA ILE A 48 -8.16 -0.24 -9.99
C ILE A 48 -7.99 -1.12 -8.76
N ASP A 49 -8.95 -2.01 -8.56
CA ASP A 49 -8.91 -3.07 -7.54
C ASP A 49 -9.71 -4.29 -8.01
N PRO A 50 -9.28 -5.53 -7.74
CA PRO A 50 -10.06 -6.72 -8.06
C PRO A 50 -11.25 -6.94 -7.14
N ASP A 51 -11.29 -6.33 -5.95
CA ASP A 51 -12.39 -6.45 -5.01
C ASP A 51 -13.50 -5.43 -5.27
N HIS A 52 -14.68 -5.93 -5.65
CA HIS A 52 -15.85 -5.10 -5.88
C HIS A 52 -16.28 -4.32 -4.62
N ALA A 53 -16.18 -4.93 -3.44
CA ALA A 53 -16.60 -4.27 -2.20
C ALA A 53 -15.65 -3.12 -1.84
N ALA A 54 -14.35 -3.27 -2.09
CA ALA A 54 -13.36 -2.21 -1.95
C ALA A 54 -13.66 -1.04 -2.91
N ILE A 55 -13.91 -1.32 -4.19
CA ILE A 55 -14.28 -0.30 -5.18
C ILE A 55 -15.55 0.47 -4.78
N GLU A 56 -16.57 -0.20 -4.23
CA GLU A 56 -17.77 0.50 -3.75
C GLU A 56 -17.48 1.40 -2.55
N LYS A 57 -16.64 0.96 -1.61
CA LYS A 57 -16.19 1.81 -0.49
C LYS A 57 -15.42 3.03 -1.00
N ALA A 58 -14.46 2.82 -1.91
CA ALA A 58 -13.70 3.90 -2.56
C ALA A 58 -14.64 4.91 -3.27
N ARG A 59 -15.66 4.41 -3.96
CA ARG A 59 -16.66 5.26 -4.64
C ARG A 59 -17.45 6.12 -3.66
N HIS A 60 -17.81 5.58 -2.51
CA HIS A 60 -18.49 6.35 -1.45
C HIS A 60 -17.58 7.43 -0.85
N LEU A 61 -16.30 7.10 -0.65
CA LEU A 61 -15.33 8.03 -0.09
C LEU A 61 -14.99 9.17 -1.06
N LEU A 62 -14.74 8.84 -2.34
CA LEU A 62 -14.11 9.74 -3.32
C LEU A 62 -15.13 10.42 -4.25
N GLY A 63 -16.34 9.89 -4.33
CA GLY A 63 -17.38 10.38 -5.21
C GLY A 63 -17.05 10.24 -6.70
N SER A 64 -17.59 11.15 -7.54
CA SER A 64 -17.43 11.11 -9.00
C SER A 64 -16.13 11.74 -9.52
N LYS A 65 -15.24 12.16 -8.64
CA LYS A 65 -13.99 12.86 -9.01
C LYS A 65 -12.91 11.93 -9.56
N ILE A 66 -13.05 10.62 -9.35
CA ILE A 66 -12.05 9.60 -9.66
C ILE A 66 -12.69 8.53 -10.53
N LYS A 67 -11.94 8.05 -11.50
CA LYS A 67 -12.32 6.89 -12.28
C LYS A 67 -11.89 5.62 -11.55
N LEU A 68 -12.87 4.86 -11.05
CA LEU A 68 -12.68 3.60 -10.37
C LEU A 68 -13.12 2.45 -11.28
N LEU A 69 -12.26 1.46 -11.48
CA LEU A 69 -12.54 0.29 -12.32
C LEU A 69 -12.19 -1.00 -11.58
N MET A 70 -12.94 -2.06 -11.88
CA MET A 70 -12.52 -3.42 -11.55
C MET A 70 -11.32 -3.80 -12.41
N GLY A 71 -10.27 -4.33 -11.79
CA GLY A 71 -9.07 -4.76 -12.51
C GLY A 71 -7.98 -5.23 -11.56
N SER A 72 -7.03 -6.01 -12.07
CA SER A 72 -5.84 -6.44 -11.34
C SER A 72 -4.58 -5.90 -12.00
N GLY A 73 -3.46 -5.91 -11.26
CA GLY A 73 -2.16 -5.51 -11.79
C GLY A 73 -1.70 -6.38 -12.94
N GLU A 74 -2.06 -7.66 -12.97
CA GLU A 74 -1.71 -8.59 -14.03
C GLU A 74 -2.49 -8.36 -15.35
N SER A 75 -3.57 -7.55 -15.29
CA SER A 75 -4.40 -7.23 -16.46
C SER A 75 -4.93 -5.80 -16.36
N ILE A 76 -4.04 -4.83 -16.52
CA ILE A 76 -4.39 -3.41 -16.45
C ILE A 76 -5.21 -3.01 -17.68
N PRO A 77 -6.47 -2.52 -17.50
CA PRO A 77 -7.39 -2.23 -18.60
C PRO A 77 -7.12 -0.85 -19.25
N LEU A 78 -5.86 -0.57 -19.57
CA LEU A 78 -5.41 0.66 -20.19
C LEU A 78 -4.57 0.37 -21.44
N ALA A 79 -4.56 1.31 -22.38
CA ALA A 79 -3.68 1.26 -23.54
C ALA A 79 -2.21 1.42 -23.12
N ASP A 80 -1.30 1.01 -23.99
CA ASP A 80 0.12 1.29 -23.84
C ASP A 80 0.37 2.79 -23.78
N ASP A 81 1.41 3.22 -23.07
CA ASP A 81 1.88 4.61 -22.98
C ASP A 81 0.76 5.63 -22.63
N SER A 82 -0.10 5.29 -21.65
CA SER A 82 -1.30 6.06 -21.32
C SER A 82 -1.22 6.85 -20.03
N VAL A 83 -0.27 6.53 -19.12
CA VAL A 83 -0.11 7.22 -17.83
C VAL A 83 1.33 7.65 -17.57
N ASP A 84 1.51 8.64 -16.69
CA ASP A 84 2.83 9.16 -16.33
C ASP A 84 3.38 8.50 -15.07
N THR A 85 2.50 8.09 -14.16
CA THR A 85 2.87 7.47 -12.88
C THR A 85 1.96 6.28 -12.60
N VAL A 86 2.55 5.15 -12.18
CA VAL A 86 1.83 4.01 -11.60
C VAL A 86 2.22 3.92 -10.13
N VAL A 87 1.25 3.65 -9.27
CA VAL A 87 1.46 3.49 -7.82
C VAL A 87 0.92 2.13 -7.38
N PHE A 88 1.75 1.36 -6.70
CA PHE A 88 1.37 0.21 -5.89
C PHE A 88 1.57 0.61 -4.43
N SER A 89 0.49 0.73 -3.67
CA SER A 89 0.57 1.09 -2.25
C SER A 89 0.08 -0.07 -1.40
N LEU A 90 1.01 -0.76 -0.75
CA LEU A 90 0.77 -1.94 0.07
C LEU A 90 -0.05 -2.99 -0.70
N SER A 91 0.25 -3.17 -1.99
CA SER A 91 -0.59 -3.96 -2.88
C SER A 91 0.17 -4.92 -3.79
N LEU A 92 1.44 -4.66 -4.12
CA LEU A 92 2.20 -5.50 -5.06
C LEU A 92 2.37 -6.93 -4.53
N HIS A 93 2.59 -7.10 -3.22
CA HIS A 93 2.72 -8.42 -2.59
C HIS A 93 1.44 -9.26 -2.64
N HIS A 94 0.27 -8.65 -2.82
CA HIS A 94 -1.00 -9.37 -2.98
C HIS A 94 -1.20 -9.93 -4.39
N HIS A 95 -0.38 -9.53 -5.37
CA HIS A 95 -0.48 -10.07 -6.72
C HIS A 95 0.10 -11.49 -6.80
N PRO A 96 -0.66 -12.47 -7.32
CA PRO A 96 -0.15 -13.83 -7.57
C PRO A 96 1.09 -13.86 -8.46
N ASP A 97 1.18 -12.93 -9.41
CA ASP A 97 2.31 -12.76 -10.33
C ASP A 97 2.78 -11.28 -10.34
N PRO A 98 3.62 -10.88 -9.35
CA PRO A 98 4.12 -9.50 -9.26
C PRO A 98 5.03 -9.11 -10.45
N ASP A 99 5.71 -10.08 -11.10
CA ASP A 99 6.49 -9.82 -12.32
C ASP A 99 5.58 -9.36 -13.45
N ASN A 100 4.45 -10.05 -13.67
CA ASN A 100 3.48 -9.65 -14.67
C ASN A 100 2.79 -8.32 -14.31
N ALA A 101 2.48 -8.09 -13.04
CA ALA A 101 1.91 -6.81 -12.59
C ALA A 101 2.85 -5.63 -12.91
N LEU A 102 4.15 -5.77 -12.65
CA LEU A 102 5.15 -4.77 -13.01
C LEU A 102 5.35 -4.65 -14.53
N ALA A 103 5.28 -5.75 -15.27
CA ALA A 103 5.33 -5.73 -16.75
C ALA A 103 4.12 -4.96 -17.35
N GLN A 104 2.92 -5.18 -16.82
CA GLN A 104 1.73 -4.42 -17.22
C GLN A 104 1.84 -2.94 -16.82
N ALA A 105 2.33 -2.63 -15.61
CA ALA A 105 2.59 -1.27 -15.20
C ALA A 105 3.59 -0.56 -16.15
N ARG A 106 4.69 -1.25 -16.51
CA ARG A 106 5.66 -0.75 -17.50
C ARG A 106 5.02 -0.51 -18.87
N ARG A 107 4.13 -1.39 -19.33
CA ARG A 107 3.42 -1.27 -20.62
C ARG A 107 2.59 0.00 -20.69
N VAL A 108 1.81 0.29 -19.66
CA VAL A 108 0.91 1.46 -19.63
C VAL A 108 1.64 2.77 -19.35
N LEU A 109 2.87 2.74 -18.83
CA LEU A 109 3.68 3.94 -18.62
C LEU A 109 4.14 4.55 -19.93
N ARG A 110 3.99 5.87 -20.06
CA ARG A 110 4.65 6.68 -21.08
C ARG A 110 6.18 6.63 -20.95
N GLU A 111 6.89 7.02 -21.99
CA GLU A 111 8.33 7.23 -21.91
C GLU A 111 8.67 8.20 -20.76
N ARG A 112 9.72 7.88 -19.99
CA ARG A 112 10.12 8.61 -18.77
C ARG A 112 9.09 8.59 -17.63
N GLY A 113 8.04 7.78 -17.77
CA GLY A 113 7.10 7.51 -16.69
C GLY A 113 7.76 6.77 -15.53
N ARG A 114 7.11 6.73 -14.40
CA ARG A 114 7.64 6.16 -13.15
C ARG A 114 6.64 5.24 -12.44
N ILE A 115 7.18 4.30 -11.70
CA ILE A 115 6.40 3.46 -10.78
C ILE A 115 6.87 3.78 -9.36
N LEU A 116 5.94 4.07 -8.48
CA LEU A 116 6.16 4.09 -7.03
C LEU A 116 5.57 2.82 -6.44
N VAL A 117 6.40 2.06 -5.73
CA VAL A 117 5.97 0.89 -4.95
C VAL A 117 6.22 1.18 -3.49
N LEU A 118 5.20 0.97 -2.67
CA LEU A 118 5.23 1.03 -1.21
C LEU A 118 4.87 -0.35 -0.68
N GLU A 119 5.73 -0.93 0.17
CA GLU A 119 5.50 -2.26 0.75
C GLU A 119 5.78 -2.27 2.24
N PRO A 120 5.05 -3.05 3.03
CA PRO A 120 5.31 -3.19 4.45
C PRO A 120 6.72 -3.73 4.71
N MET A 121 7.32 -3.32 5.81
CA MET A 121 8.52 -3.97 6.31
C MET A 121 8.13 -5.08 7.30
N ALA A 122 8.44 -6.33 6.96
CA ALA A 122 8.12 -7.52 7.76
C ALA A 122 8.55 -7.40 9.23
N GLU A 123 9.64 -6.69 9.50
CA GLU A 123 10.20 -6.52 10.85
C GLU A 123 9.58 -5.36 11.64
N SER A 124 8.70 -4.54 11.06
CA SER A 124 8.03 -3.47 11.82
C SER A 124 7.17 -4.05 12.95
N PRO A 125 7.02 -3.35 14.08
CA PRO A 125 6.18 -3.80 15.18
C PRO A 125 4.77 -4.20 14.75
N ILE A 126 4.15 -3.45 13.86
CA ILE A 126 2.80 -3.72 13.33
C ILE A 126 2.79 -4.99 12.49
N ASN A 127 3.72 -5.17 11.54
CA ASN A 127 3.73 -6.35 10.65
C ASN A 127 4.09 -7.63 11.39
N ARG A 128 4.91 -7.56 12.43
CA ARG A 128 5.15 -8.70 13.34
C ARG A 128 3.88 -9.14 14.07
N LEU A 129 2.96 -8.22 14.36
CA LEU A 129 1.65 -8.57 14.93
C LEU A 129 0.74 -9.18 13.86
N PHE A 130 0.69 -8.62 12.64
CA PHE A 130 -0.04 -9.21 11.53
C PHE A 130 0.43 -10.64 11.24
N ARG A 131 1.73 -10.92 11.26
CA ARG A 131 2.30 -12.26 11.06
C ARG A 131 1.75 -13.31 12.03
N ILE A 132 1.34 -12.92 13.24
CA ILE A 132 0.67 -13.85 14.19
C ILE A 132 -0.70 -14.30 13.65
N ILE A 133 -1.37 -13.45 12.87
CA ILE A 133 -2.67 -13.75 12.27
C ILE A 133 -2.47 -14.46 10.93
N HIS A 134 -1.66 -13.89 10.07
CA HIS A 134 -1.38 -14.34 8.71
C HIS A 134 0.05 -13.95 8.32
N ASP A 135 0.83 -14.96 7.91
CA ASP A 135 2.22 -14.76 7.50
C ASP A 135 2.28 -14.45 5.99
N GLU A 136 2.80 -13.28 5.64
CA GLU A 136 2.94 -12.82 4.26
C GLU A 136 4.42 -12.61 3.85
N ASP A 137 5.39 -13.06 4.65
CA ASP A 137 6.80 -12.84 4.40
C ASP A 137 7.23 -13.32 3.00
N ASP A 138 6.78 -14.51 2.58
CA ASP A 138 7.04 -15.04 1.24
C ASP A 138 6.44 -14.13 0.13
N ALA A 139 5.33 -13.44 0.39
CA ALA A 139 4.72 -12.52 -0.56
C ALA A 139 5.53 -11.23 -0.68
N TYR A 140 6.01 -10.69 0.43
CA TYR A 140 6.91 -9.52 0.43
C TYR A 140 8.22 -9.82 -0.29
N ASP A 141 8.82 -11.00 -0.07
CA ASP A 141 10.05 -11.44 -0.75
C ASP A 141 9.85 -11.59 -2.27
N ARG A 142 8.71 -12.17 -2.71
CA ARG A 142 8.38 -12.25 -4.14
C ARG A 142 8.21 -10.88 -4.77
N ALA A 143 7.50 -9.95 -4.12
CA ALA A 143 7.33 -8.59 -4.62
C ALA A 143 8.68 -7.86 -4.74
N ALA A 144 9.54 -7.97 -3.73
CA ALA A 144 10.88 -7.38 -3.77
C ALA A 144 11.75 -7.99 -4.89
N GLY A 145 11.71 -9.31 -5.08
CA GLY A 145 12.39 -10.01 -6.17
C GLY A 145 11.92 -9.54 -7.56
N ALA A 146 10.62 -9.37 -7.74
CA ALA A 146 10.05 -8.86 -8.98
C ALA A 146 10.50 -7.41 -9.27
N ILE A 147 10.60 -6.56 -8.25
CA ILE A 147 11.13 -5.19 -8.39
C ILE A 147 12.57 -5.21 -8.88
N ASP A 148 13.41 -6.09 -8.32
CA ASP A 148 14.83 -6.19 -8.71
C ASP A 148 15.03 -6.67 -10.15
N THR A 149 14.06 -7.42 -10.70
CA THR A 149 14.15 -8.05 -12.04
C THR A 149 13.28 -7.39 -13.12
N CYS A 150 12.45 -6.38 -12.78
CA CYS A 150 11.45 -5.78 -13.68
C CYS A 150 12.02 -5.05 -14.92
N GLY A 151 13.34 -4.84 -14.98
CA GLY A 151 14.01 -4.18 -16.11
C GLY A 151 13.72 -2.67 -16.22
N LEU A 152 13.26 -2.04 -15.15
CA LEU A 152 13.17 -0.59 -14.99
C LEU A 152 14.40 -0.06 -14.26
N GLU A 153 14.73 1.22 -14.48
CA GLU A 153 15.79 1.88 -13.73
C GLU A 153 15.37 2.14 -12.29
N MET A 154 16.14 1.67 -11.32
CA MET A 154 15.99 2.05 -9.91
C MET A 154 16.46 3.49 -9.72
N ALA A 155 15.53 4.44 -9.70
CA ALA A 155 15.85 5.86 -9.56
C ALA A 155 16.13 6.25 -8.11
N ASP A 156 15.37 5.68 -7.16
CA ASP A 156 15.55 5.92 -5.73
C ASP A 156 14.83 4.82 -4.92
N ARG A 157 15.22 4.65 -3.66
CA ARG A 157 14.59 3.71 -2.71
C ARG A 157 14.94 4.07 -1.28
N GLY A 158 14.12 3.62 -0.34
CA GLY A 158 14.36 3.85 1.08
C GLY A 158 13.25 3.32 1.96
N THR A 159 13.16 3.89 3.15
CA THR A 159 12.11 3.59 4.12
C THR A 159 11.56 4.87 4.71
N TYR A 160 10.35 4.82 5.22
CA TYR A 160 9.81 5.82 6.12
C TYR A 160 9.04 5.13 7.24
N GLU A 161 8.83 5.85 8.33
CA GLU A 161 8.19 5.36 9.54
C GLU A 161 6.98 6.21 9.86
N THR A 162 5.91 5.56 10.32
CA THR A 162 4.67 6.19 10.79
C THR A 162 4.30 5.64 12.15
N ASP A 163 3.55 6.41 12.94
CA ASP A 163 3.00 5.95 14.20
C ASP A 163 1.55 5.50 14.03
N TRP A 164 1.23 4.35 14.59
CA TRP A 164 -0.14 3.89 14.76
C TRP A 164 -0.52 4.04 16.23
N ARG A 165 -1.58 4.79 16.52
CA ARG A 165 -2.03 5.12 17.88
C ARG A 165 -3.39 4.51 18.15
N PHE A 166 -3.46 3.67 19.16
CA PHE A 166 -4.66 3.01 19.64
C PHE A 166 -4.94 3.46 21.07
N ASP A 167 -6.22 3.55 21.46
CA ASP A 167 -6.58 3.87 22.83
C ASP A 167 -6.09 2.79 23.81
N ASN A 168 -6.03 1.53 23.31
CA ASN A 168 -5.62 0.37 24.11
C ASN A 168 -5.36 -0.86 23.23
N PHE A 169 -4.90 -1.95 23.86
CA PHE A 169 -4.62 -3.23 23.20
C PHE A 169 -5.86 -3.87 22.55
N GLU A 170 -7.05 -3.73 23.15
CA GLU A 170 -8.29 -4.28 22.58
C GLU A 170 -8.63 -3.61 21.24
N GLU A 171 -8.48 -2.28 21.15
CA GLU A 171 -8.66 -1.54 19.90
C GLU A 171 -7.63 -1.96 18.84
N LEU A 172 -6.36 -2.15 19.21
CA LEU A 172 -5.34 -2.69 18.33
C LEU A 172 -5.76 -4.06 17.76
N VAL A 173 -6.13 -5.00 18.63
CA VAL A 173 -6.57 -6.34 18.21
C VAL A 173 -7.76 -6.25 17.27
N GLY A 174 -8.78 -5.47 17.63
CA GLY A 174 -9.95 -5.27 16.78
C GLY A 174 -9.59 -4.70 15.40
N HIS A 175 -8.63 -3.80 15.33
CA HIS A 175 -8.16 -3.22 14.08
C HIS A 175 -7.41 -4.25 13.22
N LEU A 176 -6.45 -4.99 13.79
CA LEU A 176 -5.70 -6.00 13.05
C LEU A 176 -6.63 -7.06 12.45
N TYR A 177 -7.65 -7.51 13.19
CA TYR A 177 -8.61 -8.48 12.68
C TYR A 177 -9.64 -7.90 11.71
N SER A 178 -9.77 -6.57 11.60
CA SER A 178 -10.70 -5.95 10.65
C SER A 178 -10.34 -6.18 9.18
N TYR A 179 -9.14 -6.66 8.89
CA TYR A 179 -8.67 -7.04 7.56
C TYR A 179 -9.04 -8.48 7.16
N PHE A 180 -9.63 -9.26 8.07
CA PHE A 180 -9.94 -10.67 7.87
C PHE A 180 -11.43 -10.95 8.07
N ASP A 181 -11.93 -12.02 7.43
CA ASP A 181 -13.33 -12.46 7.55
C ASP A 181 -13.59 -13.31 8.82
N PHE A 182 -12.63 -13.36 9.75
CA PHE A 182 -12.73 -14.08 11.02
C PHE A 182 -12.34 -13.20 12.21
N GLY A 183 -12.83 -13.52 13.38
CA GLY A 183 -12.57 -12.75 14.60
C GLY A 183 -11.35 -13.21 15.38
N PRO A 184 -11.00 -12.46 16.46
CA PRO A 184 -9.83 -12.73 17.28
C PRO A 184 -9.82 -14.14 17.90
N GLU A 185 -8.73 -14.87 17.71
CA GLU A 185 -8.46 -16.15 18.34
C GLU A 185 -7.66 -16.00 19.64
N LYS A 186 -8.09 -16.66 20.71
CA LYS A 186 -7.48 -16.51 22.04
C LYS A 186 -5.97 -16.77 22.06
N GLY A 187 -5.50 -17.77 21.28
CA GLY A 187 -4.07 -18.10 21.21
C GLY A 187 -3.25 -17.00 20.55
N GLN A 188 -3.75 -16.45 19.44
CA GLN A 188 -3.10 -15.38 18.69
C GLN A 188 -3.10 -14.07 19.50
N VAL A 189 -4.23 -13.71 20.12
CA VAL A 189 -4.33 -12.52 20.98
C VAL A 189 -3.33 -12.60 22.14
N LYS A 190 -3.21 -13.79 22.77
CA LYS A 190 -2.23 -14.00 23.84
C LYS A 190 -0.78 -13.84 23.32
N ALA A 191 -0.47 -14.38 22.14
CA ALA A 191 0.85 -14.21 21.53
C ALA A 191 1.18 -12.75 21.24
N MET A 192 0.21 -11.96 20.76
CA MET A 192 0.34 -10.50 20.56
C MET A 192 0.63 -9.79 21.89
N GLU A 193 -0.13 -10.10 22.95
CA GLU A 193 0.08 -9.50 24.28
C GLU A 193 1.47 -9.87 24.84
N GLU A 194 1.89 -11.11 24.68
CA GLU A 194 3.24 -11.58 25.08
C GLU A 194 4.34 -10.85 24.30
N MET A 195 4.17 -10.67 22.99
CA MET A 195 5.12 -9.97 22.14
C MET A 195 5.26 -8.50 22.52
N LEU A 196 4.16 -7.81 22.80
CA LEU A 196 4.17 -6.42 23.24
C LEU A 196 4.64 -6.26 24.70
N GLY A 197 4.46 -7.28 25.52
CA GLY A 197 4.87 -7.28 26.92
C GLY A 197 4.25 -6.12 27.71
N ARG A 198 5.08 -5.22 28.24
CA ARG A 198 4.59 -4.07 29.05
C ARG A 198 3.81 -3.08 28.20
N ALA A 199 4.18 -2.88 26.93
CA ALA A 199 3.54 -1.93 26.03
C ALA A 199 2.05 -2.26 25.81
N ALA A 200 1.62 -3.53 25.90
CA ALA A 200 0.21 -3.91 25.83
C ALA A 200 -0.70 -3.19 26.85
N LYS A 201 -0.11 -2.62 27.92
CA LYS A 201 -0.82 -1.89 28.98
C LYS A 201 -0.84 -0.37 28.76
N ASP A 202 -0.14 0.12 27.76
CA ASP A 202 -0.03 1.57 27.52
C ASP A 202 -1.37 2.16 27.05
N ARG A 203 -1.60 3.40 27.42
CA ARG A 203 -2.79 4.19 27.11
C ARG A 203 -2.40 5.64 26.82
N PRO A 204 -2.27 6.08 25.57
CA PRO A 204 -2.48 5.32 24.32
C PRO A 204 -1.36 4.29 24.08
N LEU A 205 -1.68 3.22 23.39
CA LEU A 205 -0.71 2.29 22.81
C LEU A 205 -0.23 2.86 21.49
N VAL A 206 1.07 3.12 21.38
CA VAL A 206 1.70 3.64 20.16
C VAL A 206 2.67 2.60 19.63
N LEU A 207 2.51 2.26 18.35
CA LEU A 207 3.39 1.31 17.64
C LEU A 207 3.91 1.97 16.37
N GLU A 208 5.19 1.77 16.11
CA GLU A 208 5.82 2.19 14.86
C GLU A 208 5.45 1.21 13.75
N ASP A 209 5.13 1.75 12.59
CA ASP A 209 5.00 1.02 11.34
C ASP A 209 6.03 1.54 10.34
N SER A 210 6.73 0.63 9.67
CA SER A 210 7.77 0.96 8.70
C SER A 210 7.38 0.49 7.33
N THR A 211 7.49 1.38 6.36
CA THR A 211 7.21 1.11 4.96
C THR A 211 8.50 1.24 4.15
N ARG A 212 8.78 0.25 3.31
CA ARG A 212 9.82 0.32 2.29
C ARG A 212 9.23 0.84 0.99
N TRP A 213 10.01 1.61 0.25
CA TRP A 213 9.57 2.17 -1.02
C TRP A 213 10.66 2.09 -2.09
N TRP A 214 10.20 2.02 -3.35
CA TRP A 214 11.01 2.06 -4.56
C TRP A 214 10.40 3.00 -5.58
N LEU A 215 11.23 3.85 -6.17
CA LEU A 215 10.89 4.68 -7.30
C LEU A 215 11.63 4.17 -8.53
N LEU A 216 10.86 3.58 -9.46
CA LEU A 216 11.37 3.03 -10.70
C LEU A 216 11.06 3.97 -11.86
N LYS A 217 11.92 4.00 -12.87
CA LYS A 217 11.74 4.83 -14.08
C LYS A 217 11.78 3.99 -15.35
N LYS A 218 10.87 4.28 -16.28
CA LYS A 218 10.94 3.77 -17.64
C LYS A 218 11.97 4.60 -18.42
N THR A 219 13.08 3.96 -18.76
CA THR A 219 14.08 4.55 -19.67
C THR A 219 13.61 4.45 -21.10
N PRO A 220 14.03 5.39 -21.98
CA PRO A 220 13.73 5.38 -23.41
C PRO A 220 14.17 4.10 -24.12
#